data_98352dfd78bb2cbdca83e9c00f462a7d
#
_entry.id   98352dfd78bb2cbdca83e9c00f462a7d
#
_cell.length_a   1.000
_cell.length_b   1.000
_cell.length_c   1.000
_cell.angle_alpha   90.00
_cell.angle_beta   90.00
_cell.angle_gamma   90.00
#
_symmetry.space_group_name_H-M   'P 1'
#
loop_
_entity.id
_entity.type
_entity.pdbx_description
1 polymer ?
#
loop_
_entity_poly.entity_id
_entity_poly.type
_entity_poly.pdbx_seq_one_letter_code
_entity_poly.pdbx_strand_id
1 'polypeptide(L)'
;MLKKTIKYTDYNGEEQTEDFYFNLSKAELTEMELSTTGGYGEMLQGIVAAEEHTKLVPIIKDIIFKSYGEKSADGKRFMKSPELSTAFSQTEAYSELFMEIATDADASAAFVNGIIPTDIQQKVEEANKK
;
A
#
# COMPACT_ATOMS: atom_id res chain seq x y z
N MET A 1 3.58 -0.50 10.09
CA MET A 1 2.50 0.34 9.54
C MET A 1 3.10 1.57 8.89
N LEU A 2 2.60 1.94 7.74
CA LEU A 2 3.06 3.11 6.99
C LEU A 2 2.09 4.26 7.18
N LYS A 3 2.62 5.43 7.56
CA LYS A 3 1.86 6.68 7.56
C LYS A 3 2.29 7.50 6.35
N LYS A 4 1.33 7.88 5.50
CA LYS A 4 1.57 8.78 4.37
C LYS A 4 0.87 10.09 4.61
N THR A 5 1.65 11.16 4.67
CA THR A 5 1.09 12.52 4.71
C THR A 5 0.92 12.97 3.26
N ILE A 6 -0.32 13.20 2.86
CA ILE A 6 -0.65 13.52 1.47
C ILE A 6 -1.22 14.94 1.39
N LYS A 7 -0.63 15.73 0.52
CA LYS A 7 -1.10 17.08 0.23
C LYS A 7 -1.88 17.03 -1.07
N TYR A 8 -3.12 17.51 -1.03
CA TYR A 8 -4.00 17.46 -2.19
C TYR A 8 -5.02 18.61 -2.16
N THR A 9 -5.65 18.86 -3.29
CA THR A 9 -6.75 19.81 -3.39
C THR A 9 -8.06 19.03 -3.44
N ASP A 10 -8.97 19.32 -2.50
CA ASP A 10 -10.26 18.61 -2.45
C ASP A 10 -11.22 19.10 -3.53
N TYR A 11 -12.39 18.46 -3.63
CA TYR A 11 -13.37 18.82 -4.65
C TYR A 11 -14.09 20.15 -4.41
N ASN A 12 -13.84 20.77 -3.26
CA ASN A 12 -14.29 22.14 -2.99
C ASN A 12 -13.24 23.18 -3.39
N GLY A 13 -12.09 22.73 -3.93
CA GLY A 13 -10.99 23.61 -4.32
C GLY A 13 -10.10 24.04 -3.15
N GLU A 14 -10.23 23.41 -2.00
CA GLU A 14 -9.44 23.73 -0.81
C GLU A 14 -8.24 22.80 -0.68
N GLU A 15 -7.09 23.36 -0.30
CA GLU A 15 -5.89 22.58 -0.06
C GLU A 15 -6.03 21.83 1.26
N GLN A 16 -5.72 20.53 1.22
CA GLN A 16 -5.74 19.65 2.39
C GLN A 16 -4.36 19.01 2.57
N THR A 17 -4.00 18.77 3.82
CA THR A 17 -2.83 17.97 4.17
C THR A 17 -3.29 16.99 5.25
N GLU A 18 -3.33 15.70 4.92
CA GLU A 18 -3.88 14.69 5.80
C GLU A 18 -2.95 13.49 5.89
N ASP A 19 -2.99 12.82 7.03
CA ASP A 19 -2.26 11.58 7.25
C ASP A 19 -3.16 10.39 6.96
N PHE A 20 -2.66 9.48 6.14
CA PHE A 20 -3.34 8.23 5.81
C PHE A 20 -2.47 7.07 6.24
N TYR A 21 -3.10 5.96 6.64
CA TYR A 21 -2.40 4.82 7.20
C TYR A 21 -2.61 3.57 6.36
N PHE A 22 -1.55 2.81 6.20
CA PHE A 22 -1.53 1.59 5.39
C PHE A 22 -0.77 0.51 6.14
N ASN A 23 -1.33 -0.69 6.18
CA ASN A 23 -0.70 -1.80 6.88
C ASN A 23 -1.22 -3.15 6.37
N LEU A 24 -0.32 -4.11 6.28
CA LEU A 24 -0.68 -5.52 6.09
C LEU A 24 -0.11 -6.29 7.27
N SER A 25 -0.99 -6.92 8.04
CA SER A 25 -0.56 -7.75 9.18
C SER A 25 0.01 -9.07 8.70
N LYS A 26 0.73 -9.78 9.58
CA LYS A 26 1.24 -11.12 9.27
C LYS A 26 0.11 -12.07 8.89
N ALA A 27 -1.02 -12.00 9.59
CA ALA A 27 -2.18 -12.83 9.29
C ALA A 27 -2.72 -12.55 7.89
N GLU A 28 -2.88 -11.27 7.54
CA GLU A 28 -3.35 -10.87 6.22
C GLU A 28 -2.40 -11.33 5.11
N LEU A 29 -1.09 -11.14 5.30
CA LEU A 29 -0.09 -11.58 4.32
C LEU A 29 -0.09 -13.08 4.15
N THR A 30 -0.24 -13.84 5.25
CA THR A 30 -0.29 -15.30 5.18
C THR A 30 -1.51 -15.75 4.38
N GLU A 31 -2.67 -15.16 4.62
CA GLU A 31 -3.88 -15.47 3.86
C GLU A 31 -3.72 -15.15 2.38
N MET A 32 -3.13 -14.01 2.06
CA MET A 32 -2.87 -13.60 0.68
C MET A 32 -1.86 -14.52 -0.01
N GLU A 33 -0.82 -14.94 0.71
CA GLU A 33 0.19 -15.85 0.19
C GLU A 33 -0.42 -17.19 -0.22
N LEU A 34 -1.31 -17.73 0.63
CA LEU A 34 -1.96 -19.00 0.35
C LEU A 34 -3.01 -18.91 -0.75
N SER A 35 -3.62 -17.75 -0.94
CA SER A 35 -4.70 -17.56 -1.92
C SER A 35 -4.21 -17.04 -3.28
N THR A 36 -2.95 -16.69 -3.41
CA THR A 36 -2.38 -16.11 -4.64
C THR A 36 -1.46 -17.12 -5.33
N THR A 37 -1.71 -17.38 -6.62
CA THR A 37 -0.86 -18.27 -7.41
C THR A 37 0.57 -17.71 -7.48
N GLY A 38 1.56 -18.53 -7.10
CA GLY A 38 2.96 -18.13 -7.06
C GLY A 38 3.34 -17.37 -5.80
N GLY A 39 2.37 -17.08 -4.92
CA GLY A 39 2.59 -16.39 -3.66
C GLY A 39 2.51 -14.88 -3.76
N TYR A 40 1.93 -14.25 -2.74
CA TYR A 40 1.78 -12.80 -2.70
C TYR A 40 3.13 -12.10 -2.49
N GLY A 41 4.04 -12.74 -1.77
CA GLY A 41 5.40 -12.20 -1.56
C GLY A 41 6.17 -12.06 -2.87
N GLU A 42 6.08 -13.05 -3.76
CA GLU A 42 6.70 -12.97 -5.08
C GLU A 42 6.08 -11.84 -5.91
N MET A 43 4.78 -11.67 -5.83
CA MET A 43 4.09 -10.59 -6.52
C MET A 43 4.58 -9.23 -6.04
N LEU A 44 4.74 -9.04 -4.71
CA LEU A 44 5.26 -7.80 -4.15
C LEU A 44 6.71 -7.54 -4.57
N GLN A 45 7.54 -8.58 -4.62
CA GLN A 45 8.92 -8.46 -5.13
C GLN A 45 8.93 -8.04 -6.59
N GLY A 46 7.99 -8.54 -7.38
CA GLY A 46 7.84 -8.15 -8.77
C GLY A 46 7.54 -6.66 -8.93
N ILE A 47 6.73 -6.08 -8.03
CA ILE A 47 6.45 -4.65 -8.02
C ILE A 47 7.73 -3.85 -7.77
N VAL A 48 8.51 -4.27 -6.76
CA VAL A 48 9.74 -3.57 -6.37
C VAL A 48 10.80 -3.65 -7.49
N ALA A 49 10.88 -4.80 -8.17
CA ALA A 49 11.91 -5.04 -9.19
C ALA A 49 11.52 -4.58 -10.59
N ALA A 50 10.25 -4.25 -10.83
CA ALA A 50 9.75 -3.97 -12.18
C ALA A 50 10.32 -2.66 -12.73
N GLU A 51 10.76 -2.70 -13.99
CA GLU A 51 11.20 -1.51 -14.72
C GLU A 51 10.04 -0.74 -15.33
N GLU A 52 8.97 -1.45 -15.71
CA GLU A 52 7.77 -0.85 -16.30
C GLU A 52 6.61 -0.90 -15.33
N HIS A 53 6.44 0.15 -14.54
CA HIS A 53 5.43 0.22 -13.49
C HIS A 53 4.00 0.31 -14.02
N THR A 54 3.82 0.78 -15.25
CA THR A 54 2.48 0.89 -15.85
C THR A 54 1.79 -0.46 -16.00
N LYS A 55 2.55 -1.54 -16.17
CA LYS A 55 2.00 -2.91 -16.26
C LYS A 55 1.52 -3.43 -14.91
N LEU A 56 1.91 -2.76 -13.82
CA LEU A 56 1.58 -3.16 -12.47
C LEU A 56 0.39 -2.37 -11.90
N VAL A 57 -0.25 -1.52 -12.70
CA VAL A 57 -1.36 -0.68 -12.24
C VAL A 57 -2.45 -1.46 -11.49
N PRO A 58 -2.96 -2.61 -12.00
CA PRO A 58 -3.96 -3.37 -11.24
C PRO A 58 -3.44 -3.89 -9.91
N ILE A 59 -2.17 -4.27 -9.86
CA ILE A 59 -1.53 -4.79 -8.63
C ILE A 59 -1.34 -3.66 -7.63
N ILE A 60 -0.91 -2.50 -8.08
CA ILE A 60 -0.75 -1.30 -7.25
C ILE A 60 -2.09 -0.91 -6.62
N LYS A 61 -3.14 -0.87 -7.44
CA LYS A 61 -4.49 -0.57 -6.95
C LYS A 61 -4.93 -1.56 -5.88
N ASP A 62 -4.71 -2.85 -6.13
CA ASP A 62 -5.08 -3.92 -5.19
C ASP A 62 -4.35 -3.76 -3.85
N ILE A 63 -3.05 -3.49 -3.88
CA ILE A 63 -2.27 -3.36 -2.66
C ILE A 63 -2.65 -2.12 -1.85
N ILE A 64 -2.97 -1.03 -2.51
CA ILE A 64 -3.48 0.17 -1.83
C ILE A 64 -4.80 -0.16 -1.12
N PHE A 65 -5.73 -0.80 -1.83
CA PHE A 65 -7.04 -1.15 -1.27
C PHE A 65 -6.93 -2.10 -0.09
N LYS A 66 -6.05 -3.10 -0.17
CA LYS A 66 -5.88 -4.09 0.89
C LYS A 66 -5.16 -3.55 2.11
N SER A 67 -4.29 -2.57 1.93
CA SER A 67 -3.48 -2.02 3.03
C SER A 67 -4.12 -0.83 3.72
N TYR A 68 -5.02 -0.11 3.04
CA TYR A 68 -5.66 1.09 3.61
C TYR A 68 -6.55 0.75 4.79
N GLY A 69 -6.49 1.59 5.81
CA GLY A 69 -7.37 1.47 6.97
C GLY A 69 -7.28 2.67 7.87
N GLU A 70 -8.00 2.59 8.97
CA GLU A 70 -8.04 3.64 9.99
C GLU A 70 -7.79 3.04 11.36
N LYS A 71 -6.98 3.72 12.17
CA LYS A 71 -6.76 3.30 13.55
C LYS A 71 -8.02 3.55 14.37
N SER A 72 -8.37 2.59 15.24
CA SER A 72 -9.42 2.83 16.23
C SER A 72 -8.97 3.91 17.22
N ALA A 73 -9.94 4.53 17.92
CA ALA A 73 -9.65 5.60 18.88
C ALA A 73 -8.66 5.18 19.96
N ASP A 74 -8.71 3.90 20.38
CA ASP A 74 -7.81 3.35 21.40
C ASP A 74 -6.49 2.81 20.79
N GLY A 75 -6.35 2.83 19.47
CA GLY A 75 -5.16 2.35 18.78
C GLY A 75 -4.98 0.84 18.75
N LYS A 76 -5.95 0.08 19.26
CA LYS A 76 -5.82 -1.38 19.36
C LYS A 76 -6.25 -2.12 18.10
N ARG A 77 -7.04 -1.47 17.24
CA ARG A 77 -7.50 -2.08 15.98
C ARG A 77 -7.10 -1.21 14.82
N PHE A 78 -6.74 -1.85 13.72
CA PHE A 78 -6.62 -1.18 12.44
C PHE A 78 -7.83 -1.58 11.61
N MET A 79 -8.77 -0.66 11.50
CA MET A 79 -10.08 -0.92 10.91
C MET A 79 -9.98 -0.91 9.39
N LYS A 80 -10.42 -1.99 8.77
CA LYS A 80 -10.46 -2.12 7.31
C LYS A 80 -11.83 -2.59 6.87
N SER A 81 -12.28 -2.07 5.74
CA SER A 81 -13.53 -2.53 5.11
C SER A 81 -13.52 -2.12 3.64
N PRO A 82 -14.30 -2.80 2.78
CA PRO A 82 -14.46 -2.35 1.40
C PRO A 82 -14.97 -0.91 1.31
N GLU A 83 -15.83 -0.51 2.22
CA GLU A 83 -16.41 0.84 2.26
C GLU A 83 -15.32 1.89 2.53
N LEU A 84 -14.42 1.62 3.47
CA LEU A 84 -13.31 2.54 3.78
C LEU A 84 -12.37 2.68 2.59
N SER A 85 -11.98 1.57 1.96
CA SER A 85 -11.11 1.59 0.80
C SER A 85 -11.75 2.28 -0.39
N THR A 86 -13.03 2.03 -0.63
CA THR A 86 -13.77 2.69 -1.70
C THR A 86 -13.87 4.19 -1.46
N ALA A 87 -14.18 4.59 -0.24
CA ALA A 87 -14.26 6.02 0.11
C ALA A 87 -12.92 6.71 -0.11
N PHE A 88 -11.83 6.09 0.31
CA PHE A 88 -10.48 6.63 0.06
C PHE A 88 -10.21 6.76 -1.43
N SER A 89 -10.56 5.75 -2.23
CA SER A 89 -10.31 5.75 -3.67
C SER A 89 -11.06 6.87 -4.41
N GLN A 90 -12.08 7.43 -3.78
CA GLN A 90 -12.88 8.52 -4.35
C GLN A 90 -12.33 9.90 -4.03
N THR A 91 -11.20 9.99 -3.31
CA THR A 91 -10.56 11.24 -2.95
C THR A 91 -9.43 11.59 -3.93
N GLU A 92 -9.11 12.88 -4.02
CA GLU A 92 -7.91 13.31 -4.76
C GLU A 92 -6.63 12.86 -4.07
N ALA A 93 -6.67 12.60 -2.75
CA ALA A 93 -5.53 12.04 -2.03
C ALA A 93 -5.12 10.68 -2.60
N TYR A 94 -6.10 9.83 -2.94
CA TYR A 94 -5.82 8.54 -3.59
C TYR A 94 -5.13 8.74 -4.94
N SER A 95 -5.60 9.68 -5.74
CA SER A 95 -5.02 9.99 -7.03
C SER A 95 -3.56 10.41 -6.90
N GLU A 96 -3.24 11.27 -5.95
CA GLU A 96 -1.86 11.71 -5.69
C GLU A 96 -0.98 10.52 -5.29
N LEU A 97 -1.44 9.68 -4.39
CA LEU A 97 -0.71 8.49 -3.95
C LEU A 97 -0.50 7.51 -5.10
N PHE A 98 -1.57 7.23 -5.84
CA PHE A 98 -1.53 6.28 -6.96
C PHE A 98 -0.49 6.72 -8.00
N MET A 99 -0.52 7.99 -8.39
CA MET A 99 0.42 8.52 -9.38
C MET A 99 1.87 8.47 -8.87
N GLU A 100 2.08 8.78 -7.60
CA GLU A 100 3.41 8.68 -7.00
C GLU A 100 3.98 7.26 -7.11
N ILE A 101 3.18 6.26 -6.72
CA ILE A 101 3.60 4.86 -6.75
C ILE A 101 3.75 4.36 -8.18
N ALA A 102 2.83 4.73 -9.07
CA ALA A 102 2.81 4.23 -10.44
C ALA A 102 3.93 4.81 -11.32
N THR A 103 4.46 5.99 -10.95
CA THR A 103 5.44 6.69 -11.79
C THR A 103 6.85 6.74 -11.21
N ASP A 104 7.04 6.33 -9.96
CA ASP A 104 8.33 6.41 -9.27
C ASP A 104 8.67 5.05 -8.64
N ALA A 105 9.71 4.40 -9.16
CA ALA A 105 10.14 3.08 -8.68
C ALA A 105 10.55 3.10 -7.20
N ASP A 106 11.22 4.17 -6.77
CA ASP A 106 11.66 4.30 -5.38
C ASP A 106 10.47 4.48 -4.44
N ALA A 107 9.48 5.26 -4.86
CA ALA A 107 8.24 5.45 -4.09
C ALA A 107 7.45 4.14 -3.98
N SER A 108 7.39 3.37 -5.05
CA SER A 108 6.74 2.06 -5.09
C SER A 108 7.41 1.10 -4.10
N ALA A 109 8.73 1.00 -4.13
CA ALA A 109 9.50 0.15 -3.22
C ALA A 109 9.30 0.59 -1.77
N ALA A 110 9.35 1.88 -1.49
CA ALA A 110 9.16 2.42 -0.15
C ALA A 110 7.76 2.12 0.39
N PHE A 111 6.75 2.22 -0.45
CA PHE A 111 5.37 1.91 -0.06
C PHE A 111 5.22 0.43 0.31
N VAL A 112 5.69 -0.46 -0.55
CA VAL A 112 5.61 -1.91 -0.31
C VAL A 112 6.34 -2.27 0.99
N ASN A 113 7.56 -1.77 1.16
CA ASN A 113 8.35 -2.05 2.36
C ASN A 113 7.70 -1.47 3.62
N GLY A 114 7.03 -0.33 3.50
CA GLY A 114 6.40 0.33 4.64
C GLY A 114 5.15 -0.37 5.16
N ILE A 115 4.41 -1.06 4.29
CA ILE A 115 3.14 -1.70 4.67
C ILE A 115 3.31 -3.12 5.21
N ILE A 116 4.43 -3.80 4.94
CA ILE A 116 4.65 -5.18 5.38
C ILE A 116 5.32 -5.21 6.75
N PRO A 117 5.12 -6.29 7.55
CA PRO A 117 5.78 -6.41 8.85
C PRO A 117 7.30 -6.44 8.72
N THR A 118 8.00 -5.95 9.76
CA THR A 118 9.46 -5.79 9.75
C THR A 118 10.20 -7.09 9.46
N ASP A 119 9.76 -8.21 10.03
CA ASP A 119 10.40 -9.50 9.80
C ASP A 119 10.20 -10.01 8.38
N ILE A 120 9.08 -9.68 7.74
CA ILE A 120 8.85 -9.99 6.32
C ILE A 120 9.74 -9.10 5.44
N GLN A 121 9.92 -7.84 5.81
CA GLN A 121 10.85 -6.93 5.12
C GLN A 121 12.26 -7.51 5.09
N GLN A 122 12.73 -8.04 6.20
CA GLN A 122 14.06 -8.65 6.29
C GLN A 122 14.19 -9.84 5.33
N LYS A 123 13.17 -10.67 5.23
CA LYS A 123 13.18 -11.81 4.29
C LYS A 123 13.23 -11.36 2.85
N VAL A 124 12.51 -10.30 2.50
CA VAL A 124 12.52 -9.73 1.15
C VAL A 124 13.91 -9.17 0.83
N GLU A 125 14.52 -8.45 1.76
CA GLU A 125 15.88 -7.91 1.59
C GLU A 125 16.92 -9.02 1.42
N GLU A 126 16.84 -10.09 2.20
CA GLU A 126 17.72 -11.24 2.08
C GLU A 126 17.58 -11.91 0.71
N ALA A 127 16.36 -12.06 0.22
CA ALA A 127 16.10 -12.62 -1.10
C ALA A 127 16.69 -11.73 -2.21
N ASN A 128 16.63 -10.42 -2.05
CA ASN A 128 17.16 -9.48 -3.04
C ASN A 128 18.69 -9.39 -3.04
N LYS A 129 19.34 -9.82 -1.96
CA LYS A 129 20.82 -9.83 -1.86
C LYS A 129 21.47 -11.04 -2.54
N LYS A 130 20.68 -12.00 -2.96
CA LYS A 130 21.17 -13.18 -3.69
C LYS A 130 20.98 -12.95 -5.19
#